data_777cd2efcc221d9b7065d87ebfd24810
#
_entry.id   777cd2efcc221d9b7065d87ebfd24810
#
_cell.length_a   1.000
_cell.length_b   1.000
_cell.length_c   1.000
_cell.angle_alpha   90.00
_cell.angle_beta   90.00
_cell.angle_gamma   90.00
#
_symmetry.space_group_name_H-M   'P 1'
#
loop_
_entity.id
_entity.type
_entity.pdbx_description
1 polymer ?
#
loop_
_entity_poly.entity_id
_entity_poly.type
_entity_poly.pdbx_seq_one_letter_code
_entity_poly.pdbx_strand_id
1 'polypeptide(L)'
;MSHHADENPSSIFPLEGGCACGNIRYSLNASPLVVHCCHCTCCQRETGTAFALNAVVEGDEVTLLPSTPSASPLQPLASFTDSVRDDWTPKKSRPSATHETDETGGSGGETAESRLEAEIPSPVILPVPADSGAPQHIARCPLCLTPVWSNYDGTGPLMKFVRVGTLDSPALLGGPDAYIFMRSKQAFVEVADDGKPRFDGFYPSKEGVWSPEALVRRDKLLARILEWRKENGLDV
;
A
#
# COMPACT_ATOMS: atom_id res chain seq x y z
N MET A 1 0.96 -23.78 25.63
CA MET A 1 0.17 -22.72 26.32
C MET A 1 1.01 -21.46 26.24
N SER A 2 0.83 -20.66 25.19
CA SER A 2 1.50 -19.36 25.04
C SER A 2 0.43 -18.30 25.26
N HIS A 3 0.55 -17.56 26.34
CA HIS A 3 -0.23 -16.38 26.63
C HIS A 3 0.15 -15.31 25.60
N HIS A 4 -0.68 -15.11 24.57
CA HIS A 4 -0.72 -13.84 23.88
C HIS A 4 -1.44 -12.89 24.80
N ALA A 5 -0.71 -11.96 25.40
CA ALA A 5 -1.26 -10.83 26.13
C ALA A 5 -2.20 -10.06 25.18
N ASP A 6 -3.35 -9.65 25.72
CA ASP A 6 -4.26 -8.68 25.09
C ASP A 6 -3.55 -7.32 24.97
N GLU A 7 -2.69 -7.18 23.99
CA GLU A 7 -2.16 -5.87 23.61
C GLU A 7 -3.29 -5.12 22.91
N ASN A 8 -3.63 -3.96 23.46
CA ASN A 8 -4.61 -3.05 22.89
C ASN A 8 -4.20 -2.76 21.44
N PRO A 9 -4.99 -3.12 20.41
CA PRO A 9 -4.61 -2.97 19.01
C PRO A 9 -4.27 -1.53 18.61
N SER A 10 -4.69 -0.52 19.37
CA SER A 10 -4.28 0.87 19.16
C SER A 10 -2.82 1.15 19.54
N SER A 11 -2.15 0.28 20.28
CA SER A 11 -0.76 0.49 20.74
C SER A 11 0.29 0.19 19.68
N ILE A 12 -0.06 -0.53 18.60
CA ILE A 12 0.88 -0.87 17.53
C ILE A 12 0.97 0.20 16.42
N PHE A 13 0.03 1.14 16.40
CA PHE A 13 0.03 2.22 15.41
C PHE A 13 0.79 3.46 15.94
N PRO A 14 1.44 4.22 15.05
CA PRO A 14 1.46 4.07 13.59
C PRO A 14 2.33 2.91 13.09
N LEU A 15 1.94 2.32 11.95
CA LEU A 15 2.76 1.38 11.20
C LEU A 15 3.34 2.07 9.97
N GLU A 16 4.63 1.90 9.73
CA GLU A 16 5.25 2.43 8.52
C GLU A 16 5.27 1.40 7.38
N GLY A 17 5.37 1.92 6.17
CA GLY A 17 5.47 1.14 4.97
C GLY A 17 5.98 1.96 3.78
N GLY A 18 6.10 1.32 2.63
CA GLY A 18 6.55 2.02 1.43
C GLY A 18 6.78 1.11 0.24
N CYS A 19 7.31 1.70 -0.80
CA CYS A 19 7.68 0.99 -2.01
C CYS A 19 9.04 0.28 -1.87
N ALA A 20 9.31 -0.66 -2.78
CA ALA A 20 10.53 -1.47 -2.74
C ALA A 20 11.84 -0.67 -2.81
N CYS A 21 11.84 0.53 -3.41
CA CYS A 21 13.04 1.37 -3.51
C CYS A 21 13.16 2.45 -2.42
N GLY A 22 12.19 2.54 -1.50
CA GLY A 22 12.19 3.53 -0.43
C GLY A 22 11.83 4.96 -0.84
N ASN A 23 11.57 5.23 -2.13
CA ASN A 23 11.19 6.56 -2.60
C ASN A 23 9.83 7.01 -2.06
N ILE A 24 8.82 6.13 -2.09
CA ILE A 24 7.54 6.36 -1.45
C ILE A 24 7.56 5.69 -0.09
N ARG A 25 7.39 6.50 0.95
CA ARG A 25 7.22 6.06 2.33
C ARG A 25 5.92 6.63 2.87
N TYR A 26 5.25 5.89 3.74
CA TYR A 26 4.03 6.33 4.38
C TYR A 26 3.90 5.77 5.79
N SER A 27 3.09 6.45 6.60
CA SER A 27 2.62 6.01 7.90
C SER A 27 1.14 5.65 7.81
N LEU A 28 0.76 4.49 8.33
CA LEU A 28 -0.61 4.10 8.61
C LEU A 28 -0.89 4.42 10.08
N ASN A 29 -1.68 5.45 10.34
CA ASN A 29 -1.79 6.07 11.66
C ASN A 29 -2.82 5.39 12.58
N ALA A 30 -3.76 4.64 12.01
CA ALA A 30 -4.80 3.95 12.76
C ALA A 30 -5.03 2.52 12.28
N SER A 31 -5.68 1.72 13.13
CA SER A 31 -6.12 0.36 12.78
C SER A 31 -7.02 0.39 11.53
N PRO A 32 -6.85 -0.54 10.58
CA PRO A 32 -7.76 -0.66 9.44
C PRO A 32 -9.22 -0.84 9.88
N LEU A 33 -10.13 -0.36 9.04
CA LEU A 33 -11.56 -0.67 9.18
C LEU A 33 -11.81 -2.16 8.94
N VAL A 34 -11.05 -2.76 8.03
CA VAL A 34 -11.06 -4.19 7.72
C VAL A 34 -9.83 -4.53 6.88
N VAL A 35 -9.33 -5.75 7.00
CA VAL A 35 -8.29 -6.31 6.14
C VAL A 35 -8.90 -7.41 5.26
N HIS A 36 -8.87 -7.25 3.95
CA HIS A 36 -9.37 -8.24 3.00
C HIS A 36 -8.24 -9.09 2.41
N CYS A 37 -8.47 -10.41 2.32
CA CYS A 37 -7.79 -11.27 1.38
C CYS A 37 -8.67 -11.39 0.12
N CYS A 38 -8.31 -10.66 -0.94
CA CYS A 38 -9.12 -10.57 -2.16
C CYS A 38 -8.59 -11.49 -3.24
N HIS A 39 -9.42 -12.44 -3.69
CA HIS A 39 -9.11 -13.40 -4.75
C HIS A 39 -9.66 -13.01 -6.14
N CYS A 40 -10.19 -11.79 -6.33
CA CYS A 40 -10.72 -11.39 -7.63
C CYS A 40 -9.63 -11.36 -8.72
N THR A 41 -10.02 -11.59 -9.96
CA THR A 41 -9.09 -11.65 -11.10
C THR A 41 -8.36 -10.33 -11.36
N CYS A 42 -8.99 -9.20 -11.01
CA CYS A 42 -8.36 -7.88 -11.12
C CYS A 42 -7.21 -7.73 -10.11
N CYS A 43 -7.43 -8.08 -8.83
CA CYS A 43 -6.37 -8.09 -7.82
C CYS A 43 -5.23 -9.04 -8.19
N GLN A 44 -5.54 -10.25 -8.68
CA GLN A 44 -4.52 -11.22 -9.11
C GLN A 44 -3.63 -10.64 -10.21
N ARG A 45 -4.22 -10.02 -11.24
CA ARG A 45 -3.48 -9.41 -12.35
C ARG A 45 -2.70 -8.18 -11.94
N GLU A 46 -3.27 -7.35 -11.09
CA GLU A 46 -2.66 -6.10 -10.64
C GLU A 46 -1.42 -6.34 -9.77
N THR A 47 -1.47 -7.36 -8.91
CA THR A 47 -0.37 -7.69 -7.99
C THR A 47 0.57 -8.78 -8.55
N GLY A 48 0.17 -9.51 -9.60
CA GLY A 48 0.92 -10.65 -10.12
C GLY A 48 0.96 -11.84 -9.14
N THR A 49 -0.02 -11.94 -8.22
CA THR A 49 -0.12 -12.99 -7.20
C THR A 49 -1.48 -13.68 -7.25
N ALA A 50 -1.67 -14.75 -6.49
CA ALA A 50 -2.94 -15.47 -6.45
C ALA A 50 -4.05 -14.74 -5.64
N PHE A 51 -3.71 -13.72 -4.87
CA PHE A 51 -4.61 -12.85 -4.09
C PHE A 51 -3.90 -11.56 -3.69
N ALA A 52 -4.66 -10.56 -3.24
CA ALA A 52 -4.12 -9.35 -2.66
C ALA A 52 -4.61 -9.18 -1.22
N LEU A 53 -3.71 -8.77 -0.30
CA LEU A 53 -4.09 -8.33 1.03
C LEU A 53 -4.24 -6.81 1.02
N ASN A 54 -5.45 -6.33 1.36
CA ASN A 54 -5.79 -4.91 1.35
C ASN A 54 -6.32 -4.47 2.71
N ALA A 55 -5.61 -3.56 3.35
CA ALA A 55 -6.08 -2.88 4.56
C ALA A 55 -6.91 -1.65 4.15
N VAL A 56 -8.19 -1.66 4.48
CA VAL A 56 -9.12 -0.56 4.17
C VAL A 56 -9.06 0.45 5.30
N VAL A 57 -8.78 1.71 4.97
CA VAL A 57 -8.59 2.79 5.95
C VAL A 57 -9.22 4.08 5.47
N GLU A 58 -9.48 5.01 6.38
CA GLU A 58 -9.77 6.42 6.02
C GLU A 58 -8.55 7.02 5.32
N GLY A 59 -8.80 7.86 4.31
CA GLY A 59 -7.75 8.40 3.47
C GLY A 59 -6.73 9.28 4.21
N ASP A 60 -7.17 9.96 5.24
CA ASP A 60 -6.39 10.82 6.13
C ASP A 60 -5.55 10.03 7.16
N GLU A 61 -5.83 8.74 7.36
CA GLU A 61 -5.01 7.88 8.21
C GLU A 61 -3.74 7.35 7.50
N VAL A 62 -3.50 7.76 6.25
CA VAL A 62 -2.25 7.46 5.54
C VAL A 62 -1.52 8.75 5.22
N THR A 63 -0.41 8.97 5.91
CA THR A 63 0.44 10.16 5.76
C THR A 63 1.72 9.81 5.02
N LEU A 64 2.07 10.58 3.98
CA LEU A 64 3.35 10.42 3.30
C LEU A 64 4.50 10.86 4.20
N LEU A 65 5.60 10.14 4.12
CA LEU A 65 6.84 10.39 4.86
C LEU A 65 7.98 10.75 3.88
N PRO A 66 9.05 11.37 4.37
CA PRO A 66 10.27 11.53 3.60
C PRO A 66 10.82 10.20 3.09
N SER A 67 11.45 10.21 1.91
CA SER A 67 12.09 9.02 1.34
C SER A 67 13.15 8.45 2.27
N THR A 68 13.23 7.12 2.33
CA THR A 68 14.41 6.43 2.86
C THR A 68 15.22 5.93 1.68
N PRO A 69 16.38 6.52 1.35
CA PRO A 69 17.17 6.11 0.20
C PRO A 69 17.52 4.63 0.28
N SER A 70 17.16 3.86 -0.74
CA SER A 70 17.66 2.51 -0.92
C SER A 70 19.15 2.57 -1.27
N ALA A 71 19.92 1.56 -0.84
CA ALA A 71 21.32 1.39 -1.21
C ALA A 71 21.54 1.22 -2.74
N SER A 72 20.47 1.11 -3.51
CA SER A 72 20.50 0.99 -4.97
C SER A 72 19.66 2.10 -5.59
N PRO A 73 20.24 3.21 -6.06
CA PRO A 73 19.50 4.30 -6.67
C PRO A 73 18.85 3.80 -7.97
N LEU A 74 17.50 3.78 -8.00
CA LEU A 74 16.75 3.56 -9.22
C LEU A 74 16.60 4.89 -9.98
N GLN A 75 16.74 4.83 -11.29
CA GLN A 75 16.50 6.00 -12.13
C GLN A 75 14.99 6.21 -12.33
N PRO A 76 14.52 7.46 -12.48
CA PRO A 76 13.11 7.73 -12.80
C PRO A 76 12.65 6.98 -14.05
N LEU A 77 11.39 6.58 -14.08
CA LEU A 77 10.78 5.83 -15.18
C LEU A 77 10.94 6.54 -16.56
N ALA A 78 10.94 7.86 -16.56
CA ALA A 78 11.16 8.65 -17.78
C ALA A 78 12.48 8.35 -18.48
N SER A 79 13.48 7.79 -17.78
CA SER A 79 14.76 7.37 -18.36
C SER A 79 14.72 5.95 -18.97
N PHE A 80 13.62 5.22 -18.79
CA PHE A 80 13.44 3.89 -19.37
C PHE A 80 12.87 3.90 -20.79
N THR A 81 12.39 5.06 -21.29
CA THR A 81 11.74 5.14 -22.61
C THR A 81 12.70 4.90 -23.77
N ASP A 82 14.01 5.04 -23.56
CA ASP A 82 15.01 4.88 -24.63
C ASP A 82 15.71 3.51 -24.67
N SER A 83 15.36 2.58 -23.81
CA SER A 83 16.05 1.29 -23.78
C SER A 83 15.16 0.13 -23.29
N VAL A 84 14.06 -0.14 -23.99
CA VAL A 84 13.55 -1.51 -24.01
C VAL A 84 14.54 -2.31 -24.84
N ARG A 85 15.60 -2.82 -24.20
CA ARG A 85 16.54 -3.72 -24.86
C ARG A 85 15.94 -5.12 -24.84
N ASP A 86 15.79 -5.71 -26.01
CA ASP A 86 15.38 -7.10 -26.19
C ASP A 86 16.46 -8.10 -25.69
N ASP A 87 17.62 -7.62 -25.26
CA ASP A 87 18.72 -8.43 -24.75
C ASP A 87 18.80 -8.35 -23.21
N TRP A 88 18.18 -9.30 -22.54
CA TRP A 88 18.45 -9.55 -21.14
C TRP A 88 19.88 -10.11 -20.97
N THR A 89 20.84 -9.26 -20.62
CA THR A 89 22.17 -9.71 -20.14
C THR A 89 22.20 -9.61 -18.61
N PRO A 90 22.39 -10.75 -17.88
CA PRO A 90 22.57 -10.71 -16.43
C PRO A 90 23.79 -9.83 -16.10
N LYS A 91 23.59 -8.73 -15.36
CA LYS A 91 24.72 -7.98 -14.80
C LYS A 91 25.45 -8.91 -13.83
N LYS A 92 26.72 -9.22 -14.12
CA LYS A 92 27.59 -9.89 -13.14
C LYS A 92 27.56 -9.07 -11.85
N SER A 93 27.30 -9.76 -10.73
CA SER A 93 27.38 -9.15 -9.39
C SER A 93 28.71 -8.39 -9.26
N ARG A 94 28.62 -7.09 -9.00
CA ARG A 94 29.78 -6.24 -8.78
C ARG A 94 30.56 -6.80 -7.57
N PRO A 95 31.87 -7.02 -7.66
CA PRO A 95 32.65 -7.41 -6.49
C PRO A 95 32.50 -6.33 -5.41
N SER A 96 32.35 -6.77 -4.17
CA SER A 96 32.33 -5.90 -2.98
C SER A 96 33.50 -4.92 -3.07
N ALA A 97 33.22 -3.62 -3.06
CA ALA A 97 34.25 -2.60 -3.03
C ALA A 97 35.00 -2.71 -1.69
N THR A 98 36.24 -3.11 -1.76
CA THR A 98 37.20 -2.95 -0.66
C THR A 98 37.41 -1.45 -0.45
N HIS A 99 37.26 -1.02 0.78
CA HIS A 99 37.54 0.32 1.27
C HIS A 99 38.99 0.70 0.95
N GLU A 100 39.21 1.54 -0.04
CA GLU A 100 40.44 2.32 -0.15
C GLU A 100 40.10 3.76 0.30
N THR A 101 40.67 4.13 1.44
CA THR A 101 40.67 5.49 1.94
C THR A 101 41.64 6.30 1.12
N ASP A 102 41.15 7.25 0.34
CA ASP A 102 41.98 8.31 -0.24
C ASP A 102 41.62 9.63 0.43
N GLU A 103 42.53 10.10 1.29
CA GLU A 103 42.48 11.41 1.93
C GLU A 103 43.07 12.45 0.97
N THR A 104 42.22 13.28 0.35
CA THR A 104 42.65 14.59 -0.11
C THR A 104 41.62 15.67 0.24
N GLY A 105 42.07 16.61 1.04
CA GLY A 105 41.30 17.71 1.59
C GLY A 105 40.84 18.71 0.50
N GLY A 106 39.65 19.26 0.74
CA GLY A 106 39.08 20.40 0.05
C GLY A 106 38.08 21.09 0.98
N SER A 107 38.51 22.15 1.66
CA SER A 107 37.68 22.99 2.49
C SER A 107 36.71 23.81 1.61
N GLY A 108 35.42 23.55 1.74
CA GLY A 108 34.35 24.41 1.28
C GLY A 108 33.26 24.38 2.33
N GLY A 109 33.22 25.41 3.17
CA GLY A 109 32.20 25.56 4.20
C GLY A 109 30.86 25.84 3.58
N GLU A 110 29.98 24.86 3.55
CA GLU A 110 28.55 25.07 3.38
C GLU A 110 27.93 25.28 4.74
N THR A 111 27.35 26.46 4.92
CA THR A 111 26.65 26.88 6.13
C THR A 111 25.42 25.99 6.33
N ALA A 112 25.21 25.52 7.56
CA ALA A 112 24.16 24.60 7.99
C ALA A 112 22.71 25.14 7.90
N GLU A 113 22.46 26.19 7.12
CA GLU A 113 21.17 26.89 7.00
C GLU A 113 20.39 26.66 5.71
N SER A 114 20.86 25.85 4.78
CA SER A 114 20.08 25.42 3.60
C SER A 114 19.78 23.92 3.62
N ARG A 115 19.30 23.35 4.73
CA ARG A 115 18.51 22.13 4.65
C ARG A 115 17.18 22.53 4.03
N LEU A 116 17.16 22.56 2.69
CA LEU A 116 15.95 22.48 1.90
C LEU A 116 15.05 21.45 2.56
N GLU A 117 13.84 21.84 2.94
CA GLU A 117 12.80 20.88 3.35
C GLU A 117 12.75 19.82 2.27
N ALA A 118 13.13 18.60 2.61
CA ALA A 118 13.18 17.50 1.63
C ALA A 118 11.76 17.31 1.12
N GLU A 119 11.56 17.60 -0.17
CA GLU A 119 10.27 17.45 -0.82
C GLU A 119 9.78 16.00 -0.60
N ILE A 120 8.62 15.83 0.02
CA ILE A 120 8.04 14.50 0.27
C ILE A 120 7.53 13.96 -1.06
N PRO A 121 8.11 12.88 -1.61
CA PRO A 121 7.71 12.35 -2.90
C PRO A 121 6.27 11.85 -2.88
N SER A 122 5.54 12.14 -3.95
CA SER A 122 4.17 11.69 -4.15
C SER A 122 4.10 10.50 -5.12
N PRO A 123 3.23 9.53 -4.89
CA PRO A 123 2.98 8.46 -5.86
C PRO A 123 2.25 8.99 -7.09
N VAL A 124 2.45 8.34 -8.23
CA VAL A 124 1.61 8.53 -9.42
C VAL A 124 0.33 7.73 -9.28
N ILE A 125 -0.80 8.30 -9.70
CA ILE A 125 -2.12 7.66 -9.62
C ILE A 125 -2.51 7.17 -11.02
N LEU A 126 -2.70 5.87 -11.18
CA LEU A 126 -3.05 5.25 -12.46
C LEU A 126 -4.41 4.55 -12.35
N PRO A 127 -5.37 4.85 -13.27
CA PRO A 127 -6.62 4.12 -13.34
C PRO A 127 -6.41 2.71 -13.90
N VAL A 128 -6.99 1.71 -13.24
CA VAL A 128 -6.93 0.29 -13.64
C VAL A 128 -8.33 -0.30 -13.57
N PRO A 129 -8.77 -1.15 -14.52
CA PRO A 129 -10.04 -1.84 -14.43
C PRO A 129 -10.20 -2.61 -13.12
N ALA A 130 -11.42 -2.61 -12.58
CA ALA A 130 -11.77 -3.37 -11.38
C ALA A 130 -13.04 -4.20 -11.58
N ASP A 131 -13.20 -5.24 -10.77
CA ASP A 131 -14.33 -6.18 -10.83
C ASP A 131 -15.69 -5.51 -10.49
N SER A 132 -15.64 -4.33 -9.88
CA SER A 132 -16.81 -3.49 -9.58
C SER A 132 -17.43 -2.80 -10.81
N GLY A 133 -16.75 -2.84 -11.97
CA GLY A 133 -17.15 -2.13 -13.19
C GLY A 133 -16.69 -0.67 -13.25
N ALA A 134 -16.32 -0.07 -12.12
CA ALA A 134 -15.67 1.24 -12.05
C ALA A 134 -14.16 1.07 -11.84
N PRO A 135 -13.32 1.97 -12.38
CA PRO A 135 -11.87 1.86 -12.22
C PRO A 135 -11.46 2.01 -10.75
N GLN A 136 -10.37 1.33 -10.40
CA GLN A 136 -9.60 1.65 -9.22
C GLN A 136 -8.41 2.54 -9.60
N HIS A 137 -8.11 3.51 -8.77
CA HIS A 137 -6.99 4.42 -8.94
C HIS A 137 -5.83 3.95 -8.06
N ILE A 138 -4.80 3.39 -8.68
CA ILE A 138 -3.68 2.79 -7.97
C ILE A 138 -2.54 3.79 -7.81
N ALA A 139 -2.18 4.07 -6.57
CA ALA A 139 -1.01 4.84 -6.21
C ALA A 139 0.25 3.98 -6.35
N ARG A 140 1.15 4.38 -7.23
CA ARG A 140 2.41 3.68 -7.51
C ARG A 140 3.61 4.59 -7.31
N CYS A 141 4.70 4.00 -6.85
CA CYS A 141 5.97 4.69 -6.84
C CYS A 141 6.38 5.08 -8.27
N PRO A 142 6.75 6.35 -8.54
CA PRO A 142 7.18 6.75 -9.89
C PRO A 142 8.50 6.12 -10.34
N LEU A 143 9.32 5.58 -9.41
CA LEU A 143 10.61 4.98 -9.72
C LEU A 143 10.54 3.46 -9.92
N CYS A 144 9.96 2.73 -8.97
CA CYS A 144 9.95 1.26 -8.99
C CYS A 144 8.59 0.64 -9.32
N LEU A 145 7.55 1.47 -9.54
CA LEU A 145 6.17 1.09 -9.86
C LEU A 145 5.47 0.22 -8.81
N THR A 146 6.06 -0.01 -7.64
CA THR A 146 5.41 -0.72 -6.54
C THR A 146 4.08 -0.03 -6.22
N PRO A 147 2.92 -0.74 -6.27
CA PRO A 147 1.65 -0.23 -5.82
C PRO A 147 1.61 -0.15 -4.29
N VAL A 148 1.22 0.98 -3.73
CA VAL A 148 1.18 1.17 -2.27
C VAL A 148 -0.24 1.20 -1.73
N TRP A 149 -1.20 1.81 -2.45
CA TRP A 149 -2.63 1.73 -2.16
C TRP A 149 -3.46 1.94 -3.41
N SER A 150 -4.75 1.72 -3.31
CA SER A 150 -5.72 2.13 -4.32
C SER A 150 -6.89 2.89 -3.70
N ASN A 151 -7.54 3.71 -4.52
CA ASN A 151 -8.81 4.39 -4.25
C ASN A 151 -9.83 3.92 -5.29
N TYR A 152 -11.12 4.04 -5.00
CA TYR A 152 -12.21 3.75 -5.92
C TYR A 152 -13.06 5.01 -6.13
N ASP A 153 -13.60 5.20 -7.34
CA ASP A 153 -14.39 6.38 -7.70
C ASP A 153 -15.52 6.69 -6.71
N GLY A 154 -16.17 5.66 -6.18
CA GLY A 154 -17.28 5.84 -5.24
C GLY A 154 -16.91 6.46 -3.90
N THR A 155 -15.62 6.43 -3.53
CA THR A 155 -15.11 6.95 -2.26
C THR A 155 -14.02 8.00 -2.42
N GLY A 156 -13.49 8.16 -3.62
CA GLY A 156 -12.44 9.11 -3.94
C GLY A 156 -11.22 8.97 -3.04
N PRO A 157 -10.60 10.10 -2.65
CA PRO A 157 -9.41 10.09 -1.80
C PRO A 157 -9.71 9.74 -0.34
N LEU A 158 -10.99 9.71 0.06
CA LEU A 158 -11.41 9.55 1.46
C LEU A 158 -11.27 8.13 1.99
N MET A 159 -11.11 7.13 1.12
CA MET A 159 -10.86 5.74 1.51
C MET A 159 -9.69 5.18 0.70
N LYS A 160 -8.73 4.60 1.38
CA LYS A 160 -7.57 3.93 0.78
C LYS A 160 -7.59 2.44 1.09
N PHE A 161 -7.17 1.66 0.10
CA PHE A 161 -6.95 0.21 0.20
C PHE A 161 -5.45 -0.02 0.16
N VAL A 162 -4.81 0.07 1.32
CA VAL A 162 -3.35 -0.06 1.48
C VAL A 162 -2.93 -1.51 1.21
N ARG A 163 -1.90 -1.70 0.40
CA ARG A 163 -1.33 -3.01 0.11
C ARG A 163 -0.57 -3.50 1.34
N VAL A 164 -1.10 -4.47 2.06
CA VAL A 164 -0.52 -4.96 3.34
C VAL A 164 0.93 -5.40 3.17
N GLY A 165 1.27 -6.03 2.04
CA GLY A 165 2.65 -6.44 1.73
C GLY A 165 3.64 -5.29 1.55
N THR A 166 3.20 -4.02 1.56
CA THR A 166 4.08 -2.84 1.52
C THR A 166 4.33 -2.22 2.91
N LEU A 167 3.73 -2.76 3.96
CA LEU A 167 4.10 -2.41 5.34
C LEU A 167 5.45 -3.02 5.70
N ASP A 168 6.22 -2.36 6.52
CA ASP A 168 7.50 -2.87 7.02
C ASP A 168 7.31 -4.07 7.97
N SER A 169 6.18 -4.09 8.68
CA SER A 169 5.82 -5.15 9.63
C SER A 169 4.37 -5.62 9.42
N PRO A 170 4.04 -6.25 8.26
CA PRO A 170 2.66 -6.61 7.91
C PRO A 170 2.03 -7.63 8.88
N ALA A 171 2.85 -8.45 9.54
CA ALA A 171 2.40 -9.44 10.52
C ALA A 171 1.69 -8.82 11.73
N LEU A 172 1.98 -7.57 12.07
CA LEU A 172 1.33 -6.86 13.18
C LEU A 172 -0.17 -6.63 12.96
N LEU A 173 -0.67 -6.71 11.72
CA LEU A 173 -2.10 -6.65 11.45
C LEU A 173 -2.85 -7.95 11.78
N GLY A 174 -2.14 -9.03 12.11
CA GLY A 174 -2.75 -10.31 12.52
C GLY A 174 -3.41 -11.12 11.39
N GLY A 175 -3.33 -10.68 10.14
CA GLY A 175 -3.91 -11.33 8.97
C GLY A 175 -5.22 -10.71 8.49
N PRO A 176 -5.94 -11.35 7.53
CA PRO A 176 -7.20 -10.83 7.01
C PRO A 176 -8.36 -11.03 8.00
N ASP A 177 -9.34 -10.12 7.95
CA ASP A 177 -10.62 -10.25 8.65
C ASP A 177 -11.63 -11.04 7.82
N ALA A 178 -11.48 -11.01 6.48
CA ALA A 178 -12.37 -11.73 5.56
C ALA A 178 -11.66 -12.12 4.26
N TYR A 179 -12.09 -13.24 3.69
CA TYR A 179 -11.71 -13.71 2.36
C TYR A 179 -12.84 -13.39 1.39
N ILE A 180 -12.56 -12.63 0.33
CA ILE A 180 -13.55 -12.18 -0.64
C ILE A 180 -13.22 -12.63 -2.06
N PHE A 181 -14.26 -12.72 -2.91
CA PHE A 181 -14.16 -13.22 -4.29
C PHE A 181 -13.60 -14.64 -4.38
N MET A 182 -14.00 -15.50 -3.43
CA MET A 182 -13.56 -16.90 -3.37
C MET A 182 -13.91 -17.71 -4.64
N ARG A 183 -14.96 -17.30 -5.39
CA ARG A 183 -15.29 -17.89 -6.70
C ARG A 183 -14.13 -17.89 -7.71
N SER A 184 -13.17 -16.95 -7.53
CA SER A 184 -12.02 -16.79 -8.41
C SER A 184 -10.70 -17.25 -7.77
N LYS A 185 -10.78 -17.87 -6.57
CA LYS A 185 -9.60 -18.40 -5.87
C LYS A 185 -8.93 -19.49 -6.72
N GLN A 186 -7.62 -19.43 -6.86
CA GLN A 186 -6.86 -20.46 -7.55
C GLN A 186 -6.89 -21.78 -6.77
N ALA A 187 -7.03 -22.90 -7.48
CA ALA A 187 -7.18 -24.21 -6.85
C ALA A 187 -5.97 -24.63 -5.99
N PHE A 188 -4.77 -24.17 -6.36
CA PHE A 188 -3.52 -24.46 -5.64
C PHE A 188 -3.32 -23.60 -4.38
N VAL A 189 -4.19 -22.60 -4.12
CA VAL A 189 -4.12 -21.78 -2.91
C VAL A 189 -4.91 -22.43 -1.80
N GLU A 190 -4.24 -22.79 -0.74
CA GLU A 190 -4.87 -23.22 0.49
C GLU A 190 -5.20 -22.00 1.37
N VAL A 191 -6.41 -21.94 1.89
CA VAL A 191 -6.85 -20.90 2.82
C VAL A 191 -6.95 -21.55 4.20
N ALA A 192 -6.25 -20.96 5.18
CA ALA A 192 -6.22 -21.45 6.54
C ALA A 192 -7.64 -21.58 7.12
N ASP A 193 -7.88 -22.64 7.91
CA ASP A 193 -9.13 -22.78 8.66
C ASP A 193 -9.04 -21.98 9.97
N ASP A 194 -9.10 -20.66 9.81
CA ASP A 194 -8.92 -19.65 10.87
C ASP A 194 -10.26 -19.11 11.41
N GLY A 195 -11.38 -19.68 10.97
CA GLY A 195 -12.74 -19.25 11.37
C GLY A 195 -13.16 -17.90 10.76
N LYS A 196 -12.35 -17.28 9.91
CA LYS A 196 -12.70 -16.01 9.25
C LYS A 196 -13.74 -16.21 8.16
N PRO A 197 -14.67 -15.26 7.97
CA PRO A 197 -15.72 -15.36 6.95
C PRO A 197 -15.16 -15.40 5.53
N ARG A 198 -15.81 -16.22 4.68
CA ARG A 198 -15.44 -16.43 3.29
C ARG A 198 -16.65 -16.17 2.40
N PHE A 199 -16.44 -15.37 1.35
CA PHE A 199 -17.52 -14.94 0.45
C PHE A 199 -17.12 -15.21 -1.01
N ASP A 200 -18.04 -15.77 -1.78
CA ASP A 200 -17.83 -16.00 -3.23
C ASP A 200 -17.68 -14.70 -4.04
N GLY A 201 -18.29 -13.62 -3.57
CA GLY A 201 -18.15 -12.28 -4.09
C GLY A 201 -17.68 -11.31 -3.01
N PHE A 202 -18.21 -10.09 -3.05
CA PHE A 202 -18.13 -9.15 -1.93
C PHE A 202 -19.26 -9.48 -0.93
N TYR A 203 -19.04 -9.24 0.35
CA TYR A 203 -20.05 -9.52 1.37
C TYR A 203 -21.23 -8.53 1.29
N PRO A 204 -22.47 -8.99 1.53
CA PRO A 204 -23.67 -8.16 1.39
C PRO A 204 -23.84 -7.14 2.54
N SER A 205 -23.31 -7.45 3.72
CA SER A 205 -23.35 -6.61 4.91
C SER A 205 -21.99 -6.52 5.56
N LYS A 206 -21.69 -5.42 6.21
CA LYS A 206 -20.46 -5.22 6.98
C LYS A 206 -20.59 -5.75 8.41
N GLU A 207 -21.80 -5.88 8.93
CA GLU A 207 -22.10 -6.47 10.22
C GLU A 207 -21.59 -7.92 10.26
N GLY A 208 -20.88 -8.27 11.33
CA GLY A 208 -20.24 -9.59 11.46
C GLY A 208 -18.94 -9.77 10.68
N VAL A 209 -18.54 -8.77 9.89
CA VAL A 209 -17.23 -8.75 9.18
C VAL A 209 -16.34 -7.66 9.77
N TRP A 210 -16.88 -6.47 9.99
CA TRP A 210 -16.17 -5.33 10.55
C TRP A 210 -16.36 -5.29 12.06
N SER A 211 -15.36 -4.82 12.81
CA SER A 211 -15.50 -4.61 14.25
C SER A 211 -16.54 -3.52 14.56
N PRO A 212 -17.13 -3.50 15.75
CA PRO A 212 -18.05 -2.44 16.17
C PRO A 212 -17.43 -1.04 16.07
N GLU A 213 -16.16 -0.90 16.41
CA GLU A 213 -15.40 0.35 16.32
C GLU A 213 -15.22 0.78 14.87
N ALA A 214 -14.90 -0.16 13.97
CA ALA A 214 -14.77 0.09 12.54
C ALA A 214 -16.10 0.53 11.91
N LEU A 215 -17.23 -0.06 12.35
CA LEU A 215 -18.57 0.36 11.89
C LEU A 215 -18.88 1.82 12.29
N VAL A 216 -18.56 2.22 13.52
CA VAL A 216 -18.73 3.62 13.98
C VAL A 216 -17.86 4.58 13.16
N ARG A 217 -16.60 4.24 12.88
CA ARG A 217 -15.69 5.04 12.05
C ARG A 217 -16.20 5.14 10.62
N ARG A 218 -16.68 4.02 10.07
CA ARG A 218 -17.27 3.97 8.74
C ARG A 218 -18.45 4.92 8.59
N ASP A 219 -19.35 4.98 9.56
CA ASP A 219 -20.55 5.84 9.47
C ASP A 219 -20.16 7.34 9.40
N LYS A 220 -19.15 7.75 10.16
CA LYS A 220 -18.55 9.09 10.04
C LYS A 220 -17.91 9.31 8.65
N LEU A 221 -17.19 8.30 8.15
CA LEU A 221 -16.57 8.36 6.84
C LEU A 221 -17.61 8.44 5.71
N LEU A 222 -18.72 7.71 5.81
CA LEU A 222 -19.83 7.78 4.82
C LEU A 222 -20.40 9.16 4.69
N ALA A 223 -20.62 9.88 5.79
CA ALA A 223 -21.10 11.25 5.74
C ALA A 223 -20.14 12.16 4.94
N ARG A 224 -18.84 12.03 5.18
CA ARG A 224 -17.78 12.74 4.43
C ARG A 224 -17.75 12.35 2.95
N ILE A 225 -17.93 11.07 2.62
CA ILE A 225 -17.98 10.59 1.23
C ILE A 225 -19.19 11.17 0.49
N LEU A 226 -20.36 11.19 1.11
CA LEU A 226 -21.57 11.75 0.50
C LEU A 226 -21.42 13.25 0.23
N GLU A 227 -20.83 14.01 1.14
CA GLU A 227 -20.53 15.43 0.95
C GLU A 227 -19.54 15.63 -0.21
N TRP A 228 -18.41 14.90 -0.18
CA TRP A 228 -17.40 14.92 -1.24
C TRP A 228 -17.99 14.59 -2.62
N ARG A 229 -18.84 13.56 -2.72
CA ARG A 229 -19.52 13.19 -3.97
C ARG A 229 -20.39 14.32 -4.49
N LYS A 230 -21.17 14.95 -3.60
CA LYS A 230 -22.02 16.09 -3.95
C LYS A 230 -21.19 17.27 -4.45
N GLU A 231 -20.09 17.60 -3.80
CA GLU A 231 -19.19 18.69 -4.21
C GLU A 231 -18.53 18.43 -5.57
N ASN A 232 -18.29 17.17 -5.92
CA ASN A 232 -17.67 16.77 -7.18
C ASN A 232 -18.69 16.38 -8.28
N GLY A 233 -19.97 16.61 -8.07
CA GLY A 233 -21.01 16.34 -9.08
C GLY A 233 -21.22 14.86 -9.38
N LEU A 234 -20.88 13.98 -8.45
CA LEU A 234 -21.10 12.54 -8.57
C LEU A 234 -22.48 12.19 -7.97
N ASP A 235 -23.19 11.27 -8.62
CA ASP A 235 -24.49 10.80 -8.14
C ASP A 235 -24.40 10.27 -6.71
N VAL A 236 -25.38 10.64 -5.87
CA VAL A 236 -25.44 10.30 -4.44
C VAL A 236 -26.32 9.08 -4.22
#